data_d8ddd6c54a0bce5b314babad87e43514
#
_entry.id   d8ddd6c54a0bce5b314babad87e43514
#
_cell.length_a   1.000
_cell.length_b   1.000
_cell.length_c   1.000
_cell.angle_alpha   90.00
_cell.angle_beta   90.00
_cell.angle_gamma   90.00
#
_symmetry.space_group_name_H-M   'P 1'
#
loop_
_entity.id
_entity.type
_entity.pdbx_description
1 polymer ?
#
loop_
_entity_poly.entity_id
_entity_poly.type
_entity_poly.pdbx_seq_one_letter_code
_entity_poly.pdbx_strand_id
1 'polypeptide(L)'
;LIKSGVVPATKLDFIFRQDTSGLIVTNAHHVNAGEPLEVRQGETDFYFMRCEDPETCVKRAIEFMTTRIPRKFGMDPLADVQVLVPMRKNILGTDNLNVELQKALNPRGDAIIRGGTMFRVGDRVMQLRNNYDKDVYNGDVGFVKAVNSDDRAMIVNFDGRPVKYDGGDLDE
;
A
#
# COMPACT_ATOMS: atom_id res chain seq x y z
N LEU A 1 28.15 11.28 -13.41
CA LEU A 1 27.78 10.95 -14.80
C LEU A 1 26.95 12.08 -15.42
N ILE A 2 25.79 12.47 -14.86
CA ILE A 2 24.91 13.52 -15.43
C ILE A 2 25.67 14.85 -15.62
N LYS A 3 26.42 15.31 -14.60
CA LYS A 3 27.20 16.56 -14.66
C LYS A 3 28.40 16.53 -15.62
N SER A 4 28.81 15.36 -16.08
CA SER A 4 29.95 15.24 -17.02
C SER A 4 29.60 15.63 -18.46
N GLY A 5 28.34 15.59 -18.83
CA GLY A 5 27.87 15.84 -20.21
C GLY A 5 28.27 14.75 -21.22
N VAL A 6 28.95 13.68 -20.80
CA VAL A 6 29.42 12.61 -21.69
C VAL A 6 28.29 11.68 -22.13
N VAL A 7 27.27 11.51 -21.27
CA VAL A 7 26.11 10.66 -21.55
C VAL A 7 24.89 11.54 -21.75
N PRO A 8 24.11 11.35 -22.83
CA PRO A 8 22.83 12.03 -22.98
C PRO A 8 21.91 11.75 -21.79
N ALA A 9 21.31 12.78 -21.25
CA ALA A 9 20.38 12.67 -20.11
C ALA A 9 19.08 13.38 -20.42
N THR A 10 17.97 12.71 -20.13
CA THR A 10 16.61 13.30 -20.20
C THR A 10 16.07 13.41 -18.78
N LYS A 11 15.63 14.59 -18.42
CA LYS A 11 14.94 14.84 -17.16
C LYS A 11 13.44 14.75 -17.37
N LEU A 12 12.78 13.90 -16.56
CA LEU A 12 11.32 13.82 -16.53
C LEU A 12 10.84 14.75 -15.41
N ASP A 13 10.27 15.88 -15.77
CA ASP A 13 9.84 16.92 -14.85
C ASP A 13 8.33 17.26 -14.98
N PHE A 14 7.62 16.60 -15.88
CA PHE A 14 6.20 16.77 -16.07
C PHE A 14 5.41 15.59 -15.46
N ILE A 15 4.41 15.90 -14.62
CA ILE A 15 3.54 14.92 -13.97
C ILE A 15 2.25 14.78 -14.77
N PHE A 16 2.03 13.60 -15.36
CA PHE A 16 0.83 13.30 -16.15
C PHE A 16 -0.25 12.55 -15.35
N ARG A 17 0.10 11.97 -14.21
CA ARG A 17 -0.78 11.07 -13.45
C ARG A 17 -1.84 11.80 -12.64
N GLN A 18 -1.53 13.00 -12.14
CA GLN A 18 -2.42 13.81 -11.32
C GLN A 18 -2.72 15.13 -12.01
N ASP A 19 -3.81 15.78 -11.59
CA ASP A 19 -4.09 17.15 -11.98
C ASP A 19 -2.95 18.08 -11.52
N THR A 20 -2.36 18.79 -12.46
CA THR A 20 -1.23 19.70 -12.20
C THR A 20 -1.61 20.90 -11.32
N SER A 21 -2.90 21.18 -11.17
CA SER A 21 -3.44 22.26 -10.32
C SER A 21 -3.68 21.79 -8.86
N GLY A 22 -3.57 20.49 -8.58
CA GLY A 22 -3.83 19.91 -7.28
C GLY A 22 -2.74 20.15 -6.24
N LEU A 23 -3.11 20.15 -4.96
CA LEU A 23 -2.17 20.29 -3.85
C LEU A 23 -1.23 19.09 -3.70
N ILE A 24 -1.61 17.90 -4.17
CA ILE A 24 -0.71 16.72 -4.18
C ILE A 24 0.52 17.05 -5.01
N VAL A 25 0.35 17.59 -6.22
CA VAL A 25 1.46 17.93 -7.12
C VAL A 25 2.25 19.12 -6.59
N THR A 26 1.56 20.18 -6.16
CA THR A 26 2.20 21.37 -5.56
C THR A 26 3.08 20.97 -4.38
N ASN A 27 2.54 20.19 -3.45
CA ASN A 27 3.29 19.75 -2.27
C ASN A 27 4.42 18.78 -2.60
N ALA A 28 4.30 17.95 -3.62
CA ALA A 28 5.40 17.11 -4.09
C ALA A 28 6.59 17.96 -4.58
N HIS A 29 6.32 19.04 -5.29
CA HIS A 29 7.36 20.01 -5.70
C HIS A 29 7.96 20.77 -4.51
N HIS A 30 7.13 21.23 -3.56
CA HIS A 30 7.60 21.88 -2.33
C HIS A 30 8.53 20.97 -1.53
N VAL A 31 8.14 19.71 -1.29
CA VAL A 31 8.98 18.74 -0.58
C VAL A 31 10.32 18.53 -1.30
N ASN A 32 10.31 18.39 -2.62
CA ASN A 32 11.53 18.23 -3.41
C ASN A 32 12.44 19.46 -3.39
N ALA A 33 11.85 20.67 -3.26
CA ALA A 33 12.59 21.94 -3.12
C ALA A 33 13.02 22.24 -1.66
N GLY A 34 12.54 21.48 -0.68
CA GLY A 34 12.74 21.76 0.75
C GLY A 34 11.87 22.90 1.27
N GLU A 35 10.77 23.17 0.59
CA GLU A 35 9.80 24.21 0.95
C GLU A 35 8.70 23.67 1.87
N PRO A 36 8.02 24.53 2.64
CA PRO A 36 6.89 24.14 3.48
C PRO A 36 5.71 23.61 2.67
N LEU A 37 4.95 22.68 3.29
CA LEU A 37 3.71 22.18 2.71
C LEU A 37 2.64 23.28 2.66
N GLU A 38 1.92 23.35 1.55
CA GLU A 38 0.69 24.13 1.43
C GLU A 38 -0.49 23.29 1.92
N VAL A 39 -1.24 23.81 2.90
CA VAL A 39 -2.44 23.18 3.45
C VAL A 39 -3.62 24.11 3.29
N ARG A 40 -4.69 23.66 2.66
CA ARG A 40 -5.95 24.42 2.49
C ARG A 40 -7.07 23.82 3.33
N GLN A 41 -8.00 24.68 3.75
CA GLN A 41 -9.24 24.24 4.37
C GLN A 41 -10.32 23.99 3.30
N GLY A 42 -11.22 23.05 3.55
CA GLY A 42 -12.32 22.72 2.66
C GLY A 42 -12.05 21.51 1.77
N GLU A 43 -12.66 21.51 0.58
CA GLU A 43 -12.47 20.45 -0.39
C GLU A 43 -11.10 20.57 -1.06
N THR A 44 -10.31 19.52 -0.98
CA THR A 44 -8.95 19.44 -1.51
C THR A 44 -8.60 17.99 -1.81
N ASP A 45 -7.62 17.78 -2.66
CA ASP A 45 -7.00 16.48 -2.95
C ASP A 45 -5.92 16.10 -1.92
N PHE A 46 -5.49 17.04 -1.06
CA PHE A 46 -4.43 16.85 -0.07
C PHE A 46 -4.89 17.24 1.33
N TYR A 47 -4.76 16.33 2.29
CA TYR A 47 -5.07 16.54 3.71
C TYR A 47 -3.84 16.27 4.56
N PHE A 48 -3.43 17.24 5.35
CA PHE A 48 -2.33 17.09 6.30
C PHE A 48 -2.86 17.03 7.72
N MET A 49 -2.48 15.99 8.45
CA MET A 49 -2.84 15.83 9.85
C MET A 49 -1.59 15.58 10.68
N ARG A 50 -1.26 16.53 11.55
CA ARG A 50 -0.16 16.39 12.48
C ARG A 50 -0.48 15.34 13.53
N CYS A 51 0.45 14.43 13.77
CA CYS A 51 0.40 13.42 14.81
C CYS A 51 1.79 13.22 15.39
N GLU A 52 1.94 13.44 16.69
CA GLU A 52 3.25 13.40 17.39
C GLU A 52 3.49 12.06 18.05
N ASP A 53 2.41 11.40 18.50
CA ASP A 53 2.48 10.13 19.19
C ASP A 53 2.23 8.95 18.21
N PRO A 54 3.18 8.00 18.10
CA PRO A 54 3.08 6.88 17.17
C PRO A 54 1.82 6.00 17.35
N GLU A 55 1.41 5.76 18.59
CA GLU A 55 0.21 4.94 18.87
C GLU A 55 -1.06 5.64 18.39
N THR A 56 -1.14 6.95 18.61
CA THR A 56 -2.22 7.78 18.09
C THR A 56 -2.24 7.81 16.57
N CYS A 57 -1.06 7.81 15.91
CA CYS A 57 -0.98 7.72 14.46
C CYS A 57 -1.57 6.40 13.93
N VAL A 58 -1.26 5.27 14.57
CA VAL A 58 -1.84 3.96 14.20
C VAL A 58 -3.36 3.98 14.36
N LYS A 59 -3.88 4.45 15.51
CA LYS A 59 -5.33 4.54 15.74
C LYS A 59 -6.03 5.41 14.69
N ARG A 60 -5.42 6.54 14.33
CA ARG A 60 -5.94 7.42 13.28
C ARG A 60 -5.91 6.76 11.91
N ALA A 61 -4.81 6.08 11.55
CA ALA A 61 -4.74 5.35 10.29
C ALA A 61 -5.87 4.31 10.18
N ILE A 62 -6.12 3.54 11.24
CA ILE A 62 -7.23 2.59 11.32
C ILE A 62 -8.58 3.30 11.19
N GLU A 63 -8.80 4.40 11.93
CA GLU A 63 -10.04 5.20 11.84
C GLU A 63 -10.28 5.74 10.43
N PHE A 64 -9.22 6.21 9.75
CA PHE A 64 -9.32 6.65 8.37
C PHE A 64 -9.75 5.52 7.44
N MET A 65 -9.10 4.36 7.54
CA MET A 65 -9.37 3.21 6.70
C MET A 65 -10.77 2.62 6.96
N THR A 66 -11.19 2.52 8.21
CA THR A 66 -12.46 1.86 8.56
C THR A 66 -13.68 2.77 8.50
N THR A 67 -13.49 4.08 8.64
CA THR A 67 -14.62 4.98 8.86
C THR A 67 -14.58 6.25 8.01
N ARG A 68 -13.51 7.04 8.10
CA ARG A 68 -13.53 8.39 7.51
C ARG A 68 -13.49 8.37 6.00
N ILE A 69 -12.58 7.61 5.40
CA ILE A 69 -12.43 7.52 3.94
C ILE A 69 -13.66 6.88 3.32
N PRO A 70 -14.15 5.70 3.78
CA PRO A 70 -15.38 5.12 3.25
C PRO A 70 -16.58 6.05 3.34
N ARG A 71 -16.78 6.74 4.48
CA ARG A 71 -17.92 7.66 4.65
C ARG A 71 -17.83 8.91 3.79
N LYS A 72 -16.63 9.49 3.63
CA LYS A 72 -16.45 10.75 2.91
C LYS A 72 -16.40 10.56 1.40
N PHE A 73 -15.74 9.50 0.94
CA PHE A 73 -15.42 9.31 -0.47
C PHE A 73 -16.13 8.10 -1.10
N GLY A 74 -16.82 7.26 -0.31
CA GLY A 74 -17.45 6.03 -0.81
C GLY A 74 -16.46 4.96 -1.26
N MET A 75 -15.19 5.06 -0.87
CA MET A 75 -14.12 4.15 -1.28
C MET A 75 -14.12 2.87 -0.44
N ASP A 76 -13.85 1.75 -1.08
CA ASP A 76 -13.56 0.49 -0.40
C ASP A 76 -12.12 0.54 0.17
N PRO A 77 -11.95 0.38 1.49
CA PRO A 77 -10.64 0.52 2.11
C PRO A 77 -9.62 -0.53 1.65
N LEU A 78 -10.06 -1.72 1.24
CA LEU A 78 -9.16 -2.77 0.75
C LEU A 78 -8.87 -2.64 -0.74
N ALA A 79 -9.84 -2.20 -1.54
CA ALA A 79 -9.68 -2.11 -3.00
C ALA A 79 -9.07 -0.78 -3.44
N ASP A 80 -9.58 0.34 -2.88
CA ASP A 80 -9.32 1.68 -3.43
C ASP A 80 -8.26 2.48 -2.67
N VAL A 81 -7.88 2.04 -1.45
CA VAL A 81 -6.99 2.82 -0.57
C VAL A 81 -5.67 2.11 -0.32
N GLN A 82 -4.58 2.86 -0.33
CA GLN A 82 -3.25 2.34 0.00
C GLN A 82 -2.62 3.15 1.13
N VAL A 83 -2.21 2.45 2.20
CA VAL A 83 -1.41 3.04 3.28
C VAL A 83 0.07 2.90 2.93
N LEU A 84 0.77 4.02 2.90
CA LEU A 84 2.21 4.07 2.63
C LEU A 84 2.95 4.49 3.91
N VAL A 85 4.02 3.79 4.23
CA VAL A 85 4.87 4.09 5.40
C VAL A 85 6.35 4.01 5.03
N PRO A 86 7.21 4.84 5.63
CA PRO A 86 8.62 4.93 5.24
C PRO A 86 9.51 3.85 5.88
N MET A 87 8.96 2.99 6.75
CA MET A 87 9.74 2.00 7.50
C MET A 87 9.04 0.65 7.59
N ARG A 88 9.82 -0.40 7.79
CA ARG A 88 9.31 -1.77 7.94
C ARG A 88 8.97 -2.12 9.39
N LYS A 89 9.88 -1.82 10.33
CA LYS A 89 9.78 -2.17 11.75
C LYS A 89 9.22 -1.01 12.58
N ASN A 90 8.98 -1.26 13.87
CA ASN A 90 8.39 -0.36 14.85
C ASN A 90 6.86 -0.18 14.71
N ILE A 91 6.28 0.60 15.62
CA ILE A 91 4.82 0.80 15.72
C ILE A 91 4.23 1.32 14.41
N LEU A 92 4.91 2.25 13.74
CA LEU A 92 4.48 2.82 12.45
C LEU A 92 5.04 2.06 11.24
N GLY A 93 5.67 0.89 11.44
CA GLY A 93 6.19 0.08 10.36
C GLY A 93 5.14 -0.76 9.66
N THR A 94 5.42 -1.19 8.42
CA THR A 94 4.53 -2.05 7.64
C THR A 94 4.19 -3.34 8.36
N ASP A 95 5.15 -3.94 9.08
CA ASP A 95 4.92 -5.21 9.78
C ASP A 95 3.80 -5.08 10.84
N ASN A 96 3.81 -4.01 11.63
CA ASN A 96 2.77 -3.75 12.63
C ASN A 96 1.46 -3.25 12.01
N LEU A 97 1.54 -2.30 11.08
CA LEU A 97 0.34 -1.72 10.46
C LEU A 97 -0.45 -2.75 9.65
N ASN A 98 0.21 -3.69 8.98
CA ASN A 98 -0.48 -4.78 8.29
C ASN A 98 -1.29 -5.64 9.26
N VAL A 99 -0.72 -5.97 10.44
CA VAL A 99 -1.44 -6.74 11.48
C VAL A 99 -2.64 -5.97 12.01
N GLU A 100 -2.46 -4.70 12.36
CA GLU A 100 -3.53 -3.88 12.94
C GLU A 100 -4.64 -3.57 11.92
N LEU A 101 -4.28 -3.29 10.67
CA LEU A 101 -5.25 -3.09 9.58
C LEU A 101 -5.98 -4.37 9.23
N GLN A 102 -5.30 -5.54 9.18
CA GLN A 102 -5.96 -6.82 8.95
C GLN A 102 -6.99 -7.12 10.04
N LYS A 103 -6.65 -6.92 11.33
CA LYS A 103 -7.59 -7.07 12.43
C LYS A 103 -8.81 -6.18 12.30
N ALA A 104 -8.64 -4.96 11.81
CA ALA A 104 -9.70 -3.98 11.69
C ALA A 104 -10.58 -4.18 10.44
N LEU A 105 -9.99 -4.53 9.30
CA LEU A 105 -10.66 -4.59 8.00
C LEU A 105 -11.09 -6.02 7.62
N ASN A 106 -10.31 -7.03 8.02
CA ASN A 106 -10.56 -8.43 7.68
C ASN A 106 -10.35 -9.35 8.90
N PRO A 107 -11.16 -9.21 9.98
CA PRO A 107 -10.93 -9.89 11.26
C PRO A 107 -11.27 -11.38 11.25
N ARG A 108 -11.98 -11.90 10.24
CA ARG A 108 -12.55 -13.25 10.22
C ARG A 108 -12.28 -13.94 8.88
N GLY A 109 -12.32 -15.27 8.89
CA GLY A 109 -12.14 -16.12 7.71
C GLY A 109 -10.94 -17.04 7.86
N ASP A 110 -10.86 -18.01 6.97
CA ASP A 110 -9.77 -18.98 6.93
C ASP A 110 -8.45 -18.28 6.68
N ALA A 111 -7.41 -18.76 7.36
CA ALA A 111 -6.09 -18.14 7.28
C ALA A 111 -4.98 -19.19 7.32
N ILE A 112 -3.84 -18.85 6.73
CA ILE A 112 -2.57 -19.59 6.89
C ILE A 112 -1.51 -18.65 7.48
N ILE A 113 -0.51 -19.24 8.14
CA ILE A 113 0.63 -18.49 8.68
C ILE A 113 1.89 -18.96 7.97
N ARG A 114 2.65 -18.01 7.44
CA ARG A 114 3.94 -18.24 6.81
C ARG A 114 4.95 -17.17 7.23
N GLY A 115 6.14 -17.59 7.65
CA GLY A 115 7.20 -16.65 8.06
C GLY A 115 6.80 -15.64 9.15
N GLY A 116 5.79 -16.00 9.99
CA GLY A 116 5.21 -15.09 10.99
C GLY A 116 4.15 -14.16 10.46
N THR A 117 3.89 -14.15 9.16
CA THR A 117 2.80 -13.37 8.53
C THR A 117 1.56 -14.24 8.38
N MET A 118 0.40 -13.68 8.75
CA MET A 118 -0.90 -14.30 8.57
C MET A 118 -1.51 -13.82 7.25
N PHE A 119 -1.89 -14.77 6.40
CA PHE A 119 -2.64 -14.51 5.16
C PHE A 119 -4.04 -15.06 5.33
N ARG A 120 -5.04 -14.23 5.12
CA ARG A 120 -6.47 -14.55 5.31
C ARG A 120 -7.22 -14.37 4.00
N VAL A 121 -8.24 -15.21 3.79
CA VAL A 121 -9.17 -15.01 2.66
C VAL A 121 -9.76 -13.61 2.72
N GLY A 122 -9.68 -12.89 1.60
CA GLY A 122 -10.07 -11.48 1.50
C GLY A 122 -8.93 -10.47 1.69
N ASP A 123 -7.75 -10.89 2.16
CA ASP A 123 -6.62 -9.98 2.27
C ASP A 123 -6.15 -9.49 0.89
N ARG A 124 -5.79 -8.22 0.85
CA ARG A 124 -5.06 -7.63 -0.27
C ARG A 124 -3.57 -7.88 -0.08
N VAL A 125 -2.95 -8.44 -1.07
CA VAL A 125 -1.53 -8.81 -1.06
C VAL A 125 -0.81 -8.23 -2.27
N MET A 126 0.50 -8.08 -2.17
CA MET A 126 1.34 -7.58 -3.25
C MET A 126 2.48 -8.55 -3.50
N GLN A 127 2.73 -8.86 -4.77
CA GLN A 127 3.90 -9.62 -5.20
C GLN A 127 5.16 -8.78 -4.98
N LEU A 128 6.17 -9.35 -4.33
CA LEU A 128 7.42 -8.64 -3.99
C LEU A 128 8.56 -8.95 -4.95
N ARG A 129 8.45 -10.01 -5.76
CA ARG A 129 9.46 -10.44 -6.73
C ARG A 129 8.79 -10.84 -8.03
N ASN A 130 9.53 -10.72 -9.13
CA ASN A 130 9.06 -11.25 -10.39
C ASN A 130 9.05 -12.79 -10.37
N ASN A 131 7.91 -13.39 -10.71
CA ASN A 131 7.77 -14.82 -10.94
C ASN A 131 7.25 -15.04 -12.37
N TYR A 132 8.17 -15.33 -13.26
CA TYR A 132 7.88 -15.47 -14.70
C TYR A 132 7.07 -16.73 -15.00
N ASP A 133 7.21 -17.79 -14.20
CA ASP A 133 6.47 -19.04 -14.39
C ASP A 133 4.98 -18.87 -14.04
N LYS A 134 4.68 -18.00 -13.12
CA LYS A 134 3.30 -17.65 -12.71
C LYS A 134 2.76 -16.41 -13.42
N ASP A 135 3.59 -15.74 -14.22
CA ASP A 135 3.28 -14.48 -14.90
C ASP A 135 2.76 -13.41 -13.93
N VAL A 136 3.45 -13.25 -12.79
CA VAL A 136 3.22 -12.19 -11.80
C VAL A 136 4.52 -11.44 -11.54
N TYR A 137 4.39 -10.15 -11.30
CA TYR A 137 5.54 -9.25 -11.25
C TYR A 137 5.56 -8.44 -9.96
N ASN A 138 6.75 -7.99 -9.59
CA ASN A 138 6.92 -7.11 -8.43
C ASN A 138 6.02 -5.87 -8.54
N GLY A 139 5.17 -5.69 -7.54
CA GLY A 139 4.18 -4.61 -7.48
C GLY A 139 2.77 -5.03 -7.91
N ASP A 140 2.59 -6.21 -8.49
CA ASP A 140 1.24 -6.73 -8.78
C ASP A 140 0.46 -6.91 -7.49
N VAL A 141 -0.78 -6.46 -7.50
CA VAL A 141 -1.69 -6.51 -6.35
C VAL A 141 -2.82 -7.49 -6.64
N GLY A 142 -3.10 -8.34 -5.67
CA GLY A 142 -4.18 -9.31 -5.76
C GLY A 142 -4.92 -9.49 -4.44
N PHE A 143 -5.97 -10.32 -4.47
CA PHE A 143 -6.75 -10.68 -3.29
C PHE A 143 -6.70 -12.18 -3.03
N VAL A 144 -6.47 -12.56 -1.76
CA VAL A 144 -6.51 -13.95 -1.34
C VAL A 144 -7.95 -14.48 -1.49
N LYS A 145 -8.15 -15.48 -2.34
CA LYS A 145 -9.45 -16.10 -2.62
C LYS A 145 -9.70 -17.37 -1.83
N ALA A 146 -8.65 -18.13 -1.56
CA ALA A 146 -8.73 -19.36 -0.79
C ALA A 146 -7.41 -19.63 -0.10
N VAL A 147 -7.48 -20.31 1.03
CA VAL A 147 -6.32 -20.86 1.75
C VAL A 147 -6.56 -22.33 2.04
N ASN A 148 -5.51 -23.14 2.00
CA ASN A 148 -5.52 -24.53 2.43
C ASN A 148 -4.45 -24.71 3.49
N SER A 149 -4.88 -24.94 4.72
CA SER A 149 -3.97 -25.08 5.87
C SER A 149 -3.18 -26.39 5.82
N ASP A 150 -3.75 -27.47 5.29
CA ASP A 150 -3.13 -28.79 5.23
C ASP A 150 -1.97 -28.78 4.22
N ASP A 151 -2.19 -28.21 3.05
CA ASP A 151 -1.18 -28.06 2.00
C ASP A 151 -0.30 -26.83 2.16
N ARG A 152 -0.58 -25.97 3.14
CA ARG A 152 0.06 -24.65 3.32
C ARG A 152 0.09 -23.86 2.02
N ALA A 153 -1.04 -23.81 1.33
CA ALA A 153 -1.19 -23.18 0.04
C ALA A 153 -2.25 -22.08 0.08
N MET A 154 -2.12 -21.09 -0.80
CA MET A 154 -3.18 -20.10 -1.02
C MET A 154 -3.38 -19.84 -2.51
N ILE A 155 -4.56 -19.33 -2.84
CA ILE A 155 -4.90 -18.85 -4.18
C ILE A 155 -5.11 -17.34 -4.08
N VAL A 156 -4.34 -16.60 -4.86
CA VAL A 156 -4.46 -15.14 -5.01
C VAL A 156 -5.04 -14.83 -6.37
N ASN A 157 -6.00 -13.93 -6.42
CA ASN A 157 -6.58 -13.46 -7.67
C ASN A 157 -5.96 -12.11 -8.05
N PHE A 158 -5.24 -12.06 -9.16
CA PHE A 158 -4.70 -10.87 -9.79
C PHE A 158 -5.56 -10.50 -10.99
N ASP A 159 -6.39 -9.48 -10.88
CA ASP A 159 -7.25 -8.96 -11.95
C ASP A 159 -8.07 -10.04 -12.70
N GLY A 160 -8.68 -10.96 -11.93
CA GLY A 160 -9.48 -12.06 -12.49
C GLY A 160 -8.70 -13.34 -12.77
N ARG A 161 -7.38 -13.34 -12.65
CA ARG A 161 -6.50 -14.48 -12.88
C ARG A 161 -6.10 -15.13 -11.53
N PRO A 162 -6.57 -16.36 -11.24
CA PRO A 162 -6.19 -17.06 -10.03
C PRO A 162 -4.77 -17.64 -10.15
N VAL A 163 -3.92 -17.38 -9.17
CA VAL A 163 -2.55 -17.89 -9.07
C VAL A 163 -2.39 -18.64 -7.77
N LYS A 164 -1.88 -19.88 -7.86
CA LYS A 164 -1.61 -20.71 -6.69
C LYS A 164 -0.21 -20.44 -6.15
N TYR A 165 -0.12 -20.28 -4.83
CA TYR A 165 1.11 -20.19 -4.06
C TYR A 165 1.20 -21.33 -3.08
N ASP A 166 2.32 -22.05 -3.06
CA ASP A 166 2.59 -23.13 -2.11
C ASP A 166 4.08 -23.15 -1.71
N GLY A 167 4.39 -23.84 -0.62
CA GLY A 167 5.77 -24.06 -0.17
C GLY A 167 6.60 -22.78 -0.10
N GLY A 168 7.61 -22.66 -0.97
CA GLY A 168 8.56 -21.55 -1.03
C GLY A 168 8.01 -20.28 -1.67
N ASP A 169 6.96 -20.40 -2.47
CA ASP A 169 6.39 -19.25 -3.21
C ASP A 169 5.79 -18.18 -2.26
N LEU A 170 5.39 -18.57 -1.07
CA LEU A 170 4.80 -17.66 -0.07
C LEU A 170 5.80 -16.66 0.54
N ASP A 171 7.06 -16.77 0.19
CA ASP A 171 8.13 -15.85 0.61
C ASP A 171 8.43 -14.77 -0.47
N GLU A 172 7.70 -14.81 -1.59
CA GLU A 172 7.81 -13.90 -2.75
C GLU A 172 6.84 -12.72 -2.66
#